data_8812da3d6bcba98a8d546349af0f2dd1
#
_entry.id   8812da3d6bcba98a8d546349af0f2dd1
#
_cell.length_a   1.000
_cell.length_b   1.000
_cell.length_c   1.000
_cell.angle_alpha   90.00
_cell.angle_beta   90.00
_cell.angle_gamma   90.00
#
_symmetry.space_group_name_H-M   'P 1'
#
loop_
_entity.id
_entity.type
_entity.pdbx_description
1 polymer ?
#
loop_
_entity_poly.entity_id
_entity_poly.type
_entity_poly.pdbx_seq_one_letter_code
_entity_poly.pdbx_strand_id
1 'polypeptide(L)'
;MKKVIKYVIFAALFFVALWFSFYTEPLSVRKEREALKQYKPEQLVEHYWSTGLQDLEANALDVVSFINALHTDAQSLREKSGHILGIGSNVCYVLKGDAENVSFSDNEFHFKMNGIDFKVPAKYIFGNTARDACGWFNIDDFQNTMDFNAVSACMNKRIKEQVIGDKAQHAADYTKCHFCGSIEVKPDAKTVEHLTLYPYIFELQ
;
A
#
# COMPACT_ATOMS: atom_id res chain seq x y z
N MET A 1 18.33 43.08 -37.38
CA MET A 1 17.87 41.70 -37.49
C MET A 1 18.21 40.84 -36.21
N LYS A 2 19.47 40.73 -35.76
CA LYS A 2 19.84 39.86 -34.62
C LYS A 2 19.13 40.19 -33.28
N LYS A 3 18.84 41.49 -33.00
CA LYS A 3 18.11 41.87 -31.77
C LYS A 3 16.63 41.47 -31.80
N VAL A 4 15.98 41.59 -32.97
CA VAL A 4 14.56 41.22 -33.13
C VAL A 4 14.38 39.71 -32.97
N ILE A 5 15.27 38.90 -33.54
CA ILE A 5 15.25 37.43 -33.41
C ILE A 5 15.38 37.04 -31.95
N LYS A 6 16.26 37.68 -31.15
CA LYS A 6 16.42 37.43 -29.73
C LYS A 6 15.12 37.69 -28.95
N TYR A 7 14.41 38.77 -29.22
CA TYR A 7 13.13 39.07 -28.55
C TYR A 7 12.02 38.08 -28.94
N VAL A 8 11.99 37.64 -30.20
CA VAL A 8 11.03 36.62 -30.68
C VAL A 8 11.27 35.28 -29.97
N ILE A 9 12.53 34.87 -29.84
CA ILE A 9 12.89 33.63 -29.09
C ILE A 9 12.49 33.74 -27.60
N PHE A 10 12.76 34.91 -26.97
CA PHE A 10 12.38 35.11 -25.57
C PHE A 10 10.85 35.11 -25.39
N ALA A 11 10.09 35.72 -26.30
CA ALA A 11 8.65 35.69 -26.27
C ALA A 11 8.11 34.25 -26.44
N ALA A 12 8.68 33.49 -27.39
CA ALA A 12 8.28 32.09 -27.60
C ALA A 12 8.55 31.22 -26.35
N LEU A 13 9.72 31.35 -25.71
CA LEU A 13 10.04 30.65 -24.47
C LEU A 13 9.11 31.06 -23.32
N PHE A 14 8.75 32.34 -23.24
CA PHE A 14 7.79 32.82 -22.24
C PHE A 14 6.40 32.21 -22.42
N PHE A 15 5.90 32.14 -23.65
CA PHE A 15 4.62 31.50 -23.96
C PHE A 15 4.64 29.99 -23.71
N VAL A 16 5.74 29.32 -24.01
CA VAL A 16 5.92 27.89 -23.66
C VAL A 16 5.91 27.70 -22.14
N ALA A 17 6.64 28.52 -21.39
CA ALA A 17 6.65 28.46 -19.92
C ALA A 17 5.26 28.73 -19.33
N LEU A 18 4.51 29.70 -19.86
CA LEU A 18 3.11 29.94 -19.47
C LEU A 18 2.23 28.72 -19.75
N TRP A 19 2.35 28.10 -20.92
CA TRP A 19 1.56 26.92 -21.27
C TRP A 19 1.77 25.76 -20.30
N PHE A 20 3.00 25.49 -19.88
CA PHE A 20 3.33 24.47 -18.89
C PHE A 20 3.02 24.88 -17.45
N SER A 21 2.74 26.17 -17.20
CA SER A 21 2.36 26.67 -15.85
C SER A 21 0.87 26.44 -15.52
N PHE A 22 0.05 26.10 -16.51
CA PHE A 22 -1.37 25.81 -16.29
C PHE A 22 -1.55 24.32 -16.07
N TYR A 23 -1.74 23.92 -14.82
CA TYR A 23 -2.23 22.58 -14.49
C TYR A 23 -3.74 22.54 -14.74
N THR A 24 -4.16 21.75 -15.72
CA THR A 24 -5.58 21.53 -16.03
C THR A 24 -5.97 20.12 -15.57
N GLU A 25 -6.79 20.06 -14.56
CA GLU A 25 -7.38 18.83 -14.06
C GLU A 25 -8.85 18.72 -14.54
N PRO A 26 -9.33 17.53 -14.96
CA PRO A 26 -10.74 17.35 -15.28
C PRO A 26 -11.63 17.69 -14.06
N LEU A 27 -12.70 18.42 -14.29
CA LEU A 27 -13.61 18.87 -13.22
C LEU A 27 -14.21 17.69 -12.44
N SER A 28 -14.40 16.55 -13.09
CA SER A 28 -14.86 15.31 -12.44
C SER A 28 -13.89 14.82 -11.36
N VAL A 29 -12.60 14.75 -11.70
CA VAL A 29 -11.53 14.31 -10.77
C VAL A 29 -11.41 15.27 -9.59
N ARG A 30 -11.50 16.58 -9.86
CA ARG A 30 -11.47 17.59 -8.78
C ARG A 30 -12.67 17.46 -7.85
N LYS A 31 -13.89 17.28 -8.39
CA LYS A 31 -15.10 17.10 -7.59
C LYS A 31 -15.04 15.84 -6.74
N GLU A 32 -14.52 14.74 -7.29
CA GLU A 32 -14.34 13.50 -6.56
C GLU A 32 -13.34 13.67 -5.40
N ARG A 33 -12.21 14.32 -5.65
CA ARG A 33 -11.22 14.64 -4.62
C ARG A 33 -11.78 15.57 -3.52
N GLU A 34 -12.55 16.59 -3.89
CA GLU A 34 -13.19 17.49 -2.94
C GLU A 34 -14.26 16.76 -2.10
N ALA A 35 -14.97 15.79 -2.69
CA ALA A 35 -15.92 14.96 -1.96
C ALA A 35 -15.20 14.04 -0.95
N LEU A 36 -14.09 13.44 -1.34
CA LEU A 36 -13.28 12.59 -0.44
C LEU A 36 -12.73 13.37 0.77
N LYS A 37 -12.38 14.65 0.59
CA LYS A 37 -11.93 15.52 1.71
C LYS A 37 -12.99 15.77 2.79
N GLN A 38 -14.24 15.49 2.50
CA GLN A 38 -15.33 15.65 3.47
C GLN A 38 -15.55 14.40 4.33
N TYR A 39 -14.97 13.26 3.97
CA TYR A 39 -15.11 12.05 4.75
C TYR A 39 -14.23 12.08 6.01
N LYS A 40 -14.78 11.56 7.09
CA LYS A 40 -13.98 11.19 8.25
C LYS A 40 -13.07 10.00 7.89
N PRO A 41 -11.91 9.83 8.55
CA PRO A 41 -11.00 8.72 8.25
C PRO A 41 -11.67 7.34 8.22
N GLU A 42 -12.63 7.09 9.14
CA GLU A 42 -13.37 5.83 9.19
C GLU A 42 -14.23 5.60 7.95
N GLN A 43 -14.92 6.64 7.50
CA GLN A 43 -15.79 6.59 6.31
C GLN A 43 -14.95 6.41 5.04
N LEU A 44 -13.79 7.05 4.99
CA LEU A 44 -12.86 6.93 3.88
C LEU A 44 -12.29 5.51 3.78
N VAL A 45 -11.87 4.93 4.89
CA VAL A 45 -11.41 3.54 4.95
C VAL A 45 -12.52 2.58 4.55
N GLU A 46 -13.75 2.77 5.05
CA GLU A 46 -14.90 1.94 4.69
C GLU A 46 -15.18 1.99 3.18
N HIS A 47 -15.17 3.20 2.61
CA HIS A 47 -15.40 3.39 1.18
C HIS A 47 -14.37 2.62 0.34
N TYR A 48 -13.07 2.84 0.58
CA TYR A 48 -12.02 2.17 -0.21
C TYR A 48 -11.96 0.66 0.04
N TRP A 49 -12.25 0.23 1.27
CA TRP A 49 -12.28 -1.20 1.56
C TRP A 49 -13.40 -1.92 0.82
N SER A 50 -14.58 -1.30 0.74
CA SER A 50 -15.73 -1.89 0.05
C SER A 50 -15.61 -1.84 -1.48
N THR A 51 -14.91 -0.85 -2.04
CA THR A 51 -14.85 -0.65 -3.51
C THR A 51 -13.53 -1.09 -4.12
N GLY A 52 -12.41 -1.01 -3.38
CA GLY A 52 -11.07 -1.22 -3.90
C GLY A 52 -10.41 -2.55 -3.54
N LEU A 53 -10.99 -3.33 -2.60
CA LEU A 53 -10.36 -4.54 -2.09
C LEU A 53 -10.16 -5.60 -3.17
N GLN A 54 -11.12 -5.80 -4.05
CA GLN A 54 -11.04 -6.79 -5.13
C GLN A 54 -9.95 -6.40 -6.15
N ASP A 55 -9.86 -5.13 -6.49
CA ASP A 55 -8.83 -4.63 -7.40
C ASP A 55 -7.45 -4.71 -6.75
N LEU A 56 -7.35 -4.44 -5.44
CA LEU A 56 -6.11 -4.57 -4.68
C LEU A 56 -5.61 -6.02 -4.72
N GLU A 57 -6.48 -6.98 -4.44
CA GLU A 57 -6.14 -8.41 -4.49
C GLU A 57 -5.78 -8.86 -5.91
N ALA A 58 -6.56 -8.44 -6.92
CA ALA A 58 -6.28 -8.79 -8.32
C ALA A 58 -4.89 -8.36 -8.76
N ASN A 59 -4.46 -7.16 -8.34
CA ASN A 59 -3.15 -6.56 -8.66
C ASN A 59 -2.02 -6.91 -7.68
N ALA A 60 -2.32 -7.58 -6.57
CA ALA A 60 -1.32 -8.00 -5.59
C ALA A 60 -0.31 -8.97 -6.20
N LEU A 61 0.93 -8.85 -5.80
CA LEU A 61 2.00 -9.75 -6.23
C LEU A 61 1.85 -11.11 -5.57
N ASP A 62 1.96 -12.16 -6.36
CA ASP A 62 2.18 -13.51 -5.82
C ASP A 62 3.52 -13.59 -5.12
N VAL A 63 3.60 -14.31 -3.98
CA VAL A 63 4.82 -14.42 -3.16
C VAL A 63 6.01 -14.95 -3.96
N VAL A 64 5.82 -15.95 -4.83
CA VAL A 64 6.91 -16.51 -5.65
C VAL A 64 7.43 -15.48 -6.64
N SER A 65 6.52 -14.77 -7.29
CA SER A 65 6.83 -13.71 -8.24
C SER A 65 7.57 -12.55 -7.57
N PHE A 66 7.15 -12.17 -6.36
CA PHE A 66 7.82 -11.15 -5.55
C PHE A 66 9.26 -11.56 -5.21
N ILE A 67 9.49 -12.78 -4.71
CA ILE A 67 10.82 -13.29 -4.35
C ILE A 67 11.74 -13.30 -5.56
N ASN A 68 11.26 -13.83 -6.68
CA ASN A 68 12.03 -13.90 -7.91
C ASN A 68 12.43 -12.50 -8.41
N ALA A 69 11.47 -11.55 -8.41
CA ALA A 69 11.74 -10.18 -8.81
C ALA A 69 12.71 -9.47 -7.86
N LEU A 70 12.58 -9.69 -6.54
CA LEU A 70 13.49 -9.12 -5.54
C LEU A 70 14.93 -9.58 -5.74
N HIS A 71 15.13 -10.86 -6.09
CA HIS A 71 16.46 -11.43 -6.34
C HIS A 71 17.05 -10.98 -7.68
N THR A 72 16.25 -10.88 -8.73
CA THR A 72 16.72 -10.63 -10.08
C THR A 72 16.81 -9.15 -10.44
N ASP A 73 15.80 -8.36 -10.07
CA ASP A 73 15.73 -6.93 -10.38
C ASP A 73 14.89 -6.17 -9.33
N ALA A 74 15.47 -6.01 -8.15
CA ALA A 74 14.82 -5.29 -7.03
C ALA A 74 14.47 -3.83 -7.38
N GLN A 75 15.21 -3.19 -8.29
CA GLN A 75 14.93 -1.83 -8.72
C GLN A 75 13.64 -1.77 -9.54
N SER A 76 13.50 -2.62 -10.56
CA SER A 76 12.31 -2.69 -11.39
C SER A 76 11.06 -3.09 -10.57
N LEU A 77 11.22 -4.02 -9.61
CA LEU A 77 10.17 -4.40 -8.67
C LEU A 77 9.68 -3.18 -7.88
N ARG A 78 10.62 -2.39 -7.33
CA ARG A 78 10.30 -1.19 -6.56
C ARG A 78 9.59 -0.12 -7.40
N GLU A 79 10.06 0.11 -8.62
CA GLU A 79 9.49 1.11 -9.52
C GLU A 79 8.07 0.74 -9.99
N LYS A 80 7.80 -0.56 -10.20
CA LYS A 80 6.51 -1.02 -10.75
C LYS A 80 5.45 -1.30 -9.69
N SER A 81 5.86 -1.80 -8.54
CA SER A 81 4.93 -2.35 -7.54
C SER A 81 5.20 -1.88 -6.12
N GLY A 82 6.28 -1.12 -5.90
CA GLY A 82 6.64 -0.61 -4.59
C GLY A 82 5.94 0.71 -4.29
N HIS A 83 5.40 0.85 -3.09
CA HIS A 83 4.88 2.10 -2.57
C HIS A 83 5.85 2.68 -1.54
N ILE A 84 6.29 3.92 -1.76
CA ILE A 84 7.25 4.61 -0.89
C ILE A 84 6.65 5.94 -0.48
N LEU A 85 6.47 6.14 0.82
CA LEU A 85 6.05 7.40 1.41
C LEU A 85 7.20 7.98 2.23
N GLY A 86 7.90 8.95 1.64
CA GLY A 86 9.02 9.65 2.28
C GLY A 86 10.40 9.18 1.85
N ILE A 87 11.39 10.03 2.11
CA ILE A 87 12.80 9.80 1.76
C ILE A 87 13.41 8.81 2.76
N GLY A 88 14.04 7.74 2.25
CA GLY A 88 14.71 6.73 3.08
C GLY A 88 13.78 5.75 3.80
N SER A 89 12.49 5.77 3.48
CA SER A 89 11.51 4.83 4.03
C SER A 89 11.67 3.43 3.44
N ASN A 90 11.19 2.43 4.18
CA ASN A 90 11.00 1.09 3.63
C ASN A 90 10.04 1.14 2.44
N VAL A 91 10.15 0.15 1.57
CA VAL A 91 9.26 -0.03 0.43
C VAL A 91 8.14 -0.96 0.84
N CYS A 92 6.91 -0.51 0.68
CA CYS A 92 5.72 -1.31 0.96
C CYS A 92 5.24 -2.02 -0.30
N TYR A 93 4.81 -3.27 -0.15
CA TYR A 93 4.23 -4.08 -1.23
C TYR A 93 2.95 -4.74 -0.76
N VAL A 94 2.08 -5.09 -1.70
CA VAL A 94 0.92 -5.96 -1.46
C VAL A 94 1.21 -7.33 -2.03
N LEU A 95 1.16 -8.34 -1.17
CA LEU A 95 1.36 -9.73 -1.54
C LEU A 95 0.09 -10.53 -1.36
N LYS A 96 -0.07 -11.61 -2.16
CA LYS A 96 -1.11 -12.62 -2.00
C LYS A 96 -0.53 -14.02 -2.11
N GLY A 97 -1.22 -14.97 -1.54
CA GLY A 97 -0.84 -16.39 -1.63
C GLY A 97 -1.71 -17.29 -0.76
N ASP A 98 -1.46 -18.58 -0.96
CA ASP A 98 -2.07 -19.65 -0.18
C ASP A 98 -0.95 -20.36 0.60
N ALA A 99 -1.06 -20.36 1.91
CA ALA A 99 -0.07 -20.96 2.80
C ALA A 99 -0.61 -22.20 3.48
N GLU A 100 0.27 -23.15 3.73
CA GLU A 100 0.03 -24.36 4.51
C GLU A 100 0.82 -24.32 5.82
N ASN A 101 0.45 -25.22 6.75
CA ASN A 101 1.08 -25.33 8.08
C ASN A 101 1.02 -24.02 8.87
N VAL A 102 -0.14 -23.37 8.83
CA VAL A 102 -0.40 -22.18 9.64
C VAL A 102 -0.43 -22.58 11.11
N SER A 103 0.26 -21.85 11.95
CA SER A 103 0.29 -22.01 13.39
C SER A 103 0.02 -20.69 14.08
N PHE A 104 -0.37 -20.73 15.37
CA PHE A 104 -0.63 -19.55 16.17
C PHE A 104 0.11 -19.62 17.49
N SER A 105 0.96 -18.66 17.77
CA SER A 105 1.68 -18.48 19.03
C SER A 105 1.98 -17.01 19.26
N ASP A 106 2.18 -16.61 20.50
CA ASP A 106 2.56 -15.24 20.89
C ASP A 106 1.64 -14.14 20.35
N ASN A 107 0.37 -14.43 20.12
CA ASN A 107 -0.63 -13.57 19.47
C ASN A 107 -0.31 -13.22 18.01
N GLU A 108 0.38 -14.10 17.30
CA GLU A 108 0.68 -13.99 15.88
C GLU A 108 0.38 -15.30 15.15
N PHE A 109 -0.12 -15.24 13.92
CA PHE A 109 -0.13 -16.39 13.02
C PHE A 109 1.24 -16.48 12.35
N HIS A 110 1.72 -17.71 12.19
CA HIS A 110 3.01 -18.02 11.58
C HIS A 110 2.81 -19.03 10.47
N PHE A 111 3.43 -18.80 9.35
CA PHE A 111 3.53 -19.77 8.25
C PHE A 111 4.80 -19.54 7.44
N LYS A 112 5.20 -20.54 6.68
CA LYS A 112 6.39 -20.46 5.83
C LYS A 112 6.03 -20.68 4.38
N MET A 113 6.49 -19.78 3.51
CA MET A 113 6.34 -19.88 2.05
C MET A 113 7.67 -19.61 1.37
N ASN A 114 8.09 -20.52 0.48
CA ASN A 114 9.29 -20.38 -0.35
C ASN A 114 10.55 -19.93 0.43
N GLY A 115 10.72 -20.46 1.64
CA GLY A 115 11.87 -20.17 2.49
C GLY A 115 11.70 -18.92 3.38
N ILE A 116 10.67 -18.13 3.21
CA ILE A 116 10.37 -16.94 4.00
C ILE A 116 9.41 -17.30 5.16
N ASP A 117 9.74 -16.86 6.35
CA ASP A 117 8.87 -16.95 7.53
C ASP A 117 7.98 -15.71 7.60
N PHE A 118 6.68 -15.94 7.51
CA PHE A 118 5.66 -14.90 7.66
C PHE A 118 5.08 -14.91 9.06
N LYS A 119 4.86 -13.69 9.59
CA LYS A 119 4.07 -13.47 10.80
C LYS A 119 2.96 -12.47 10.55
N VAL A 120 1.78 -12.82 11.05
CA VAL A 120 0.58 -11.99 10.98
C VAL A 120 0.17 -11.60 12.40
N PRO A 121 0.37 -10.35 12.82
CA PRO A 121 -0.02 -9.90 14.14
C PRO A 121 -1.54 -9.97 14.33
N ALA A 122 -2.00 -10.59 15.43
CA ALA A 122 -3.42 -10.68 15.74
C ALA A 122 -3.86 -9.66 16.81
N LYS A 123 -2.98 -9.29 17.72
CA LYS A 123 -3.33 -8.43 18.86
C LYS A 123 -2.80 -7.00 18.71
N TYR A 124 -1.55 -6.86 18.30
CA TYR A 124 -0.87 -5.58 18.24
C TYR A 124 -0.56 -5.22 16.79
N ILE A 125 -1.47 -4.48 16.15
CA ILE A 125 -1.35 -4.03 14.76
C ILE A 125 -1.11 -2.54 14.79
N PHE A 126 0.07 -2.12 14.34
CA PHE A 126 0.54 -0.74 14.36
C PHE A 126 1.26 -0.36 13.07
N GLY A 127 1.52 0.92 12.95
CA GLY A 127 2.29 1.48 11.83
C GLY A 127 1.43 1.89 10.67
N ASN A 128 2.10 2.18 9.58
CA ASN A 128 1.49 2.77 8.39
C ASN A 128 1.50 1.82 7.19
N THR A 129 2.13 0.65 7.33
CA THR A 129 2.38 -0.29 6.22
C THR A 129 1.11 -0.65 5.45
N ALA A 130 -0.01 -0.92 6.16
CA ALA A 130 -1.28 -1.23 5.51
C ALA A 130 -1.84 -0.04 4.72
N ARG A 131 -1.73 1.20 5.23
CA ARG A 131 -2.15 2.39 4.52
C ARG A 131 -1.25 2.67 3.32
N ASP A 132 0.06 2.54 3.53
CA ASP A 132 1.05 2.99 2.55
C ASP A 132 1.16 2.02 1.37
N ALA A 133 0.94 0.73 1.60
CA ALA A 133 1.04 -0.29 0.55
C ALA A 133 -0.17 -0.34 -0.40
N CYS A 134 -1.37 -0.02 0.08
CA CYS A 134 -2.58 -0.18 -0.74
C CYS A 134 -2.71 0.85 -1.88
N GLY A 135 -1.99 1.97 -1.80
CA GLY A 135 -2.04 3.03 -2.81
C GLY A 135 -3.37 3.81 -2.87
N TRP A 136 -4.28 3.57 -1.91
CA TRP A 136 -5.59 4.23 -1.90
C TRP A 136 -5.55 5.67 -1.44
N PHE A 137 -4.54 6.05 -0.67
CA PHE A 137 -4.49 7.33 0.03
C PHE A 137 -3.24 8.12 -0.36
N ASN A 138 -3.42 9.36 -0.79
CA ASN A 138 -2.34 10.29 -1.01
C ASN A 138 -2.34 11.35 0.10
N ILE A 139 -1.19 11.68 0.66
CA ILE A 139 -1.07 12.69 1.71
C ILE A 139 -1.60 14.06 1.27
N ASP A 140 -1.48 14.39 -0.02
CA ASP A 140 -1.96 15.66 -0.59
C ASP A 140 -3.50 15.79 -0.62
N ASP A 141 -4.22 14.67 -0.44
CA ASP A 141 -5.68 14.68 -0.36
C ASP A 141 -6.21 15.04 1.03
N PHE A 142 -5.33 15.13 2.02
CA PHE A 142 -5.68 15.45 3.41
C PHE A 142 -5.37 16.90 3.76
N GLN A 143 -6.15 17.48 4.68
CA GLN A 143 -5.93 18.86 5.14
C GLN A 143 -4.69 18.98 6.03
N ASN A 144 -4.36 17.92 6.73
CA ASN A 144 -3.22 17.86 7.64
C ASN A 144 -2.72 16.42 7.83
N THR A 145 -1.52 16.29 8.32
CA THR A 145 -0.86 14.99 8.59
C THR A 145 -1.58 14.16 9.66
N MET A 146 -2.30 14.81 10.57
CA MET A 146 -3.03 14.11 11.63
C MET A 146 -4.19 13.28 11.05
N ASP A 147 -4.97 13.85 10.11
CA ASP A 147 -6.05 13.15 9.44
C ASP A 147 -5.51 12.00 8.58
N PHE A 148 -4.39 12.22 7.89
CA PHE A 148 -3.71 11.16 7.15
C PHE A 148 -3.24 10.01 8.06
N ASN A 149 -2.70 10.32 9.24
CA ASN A 149 -2.30 9.30 10.21
C ASN A 149 -3.49 8.60 10.86
N ALA A 150 -4.62 9.29 11.03
CA ALA A 150 -5.83 8.68 11.54
C ALA A 150 -6.35 7.55 10.62
N VAL A 151 -6.13 7.64 9.30
CA VAL A 151 -6.43 6.56 8.35
C VAL A 151 -5.66 5.29 8.72
N SER A 152 -4.38 5.37 9.08
CA SER A 152 -3.61 4.19 9.52
C SER A 152 -4.22 3.54 10.76
N ALA A 153 -4.63 4.34 11.73
CA ALA A 153 -5.28 3.83 12.94
C ALA A 153 -6.61 3.13 12.62
N CYS A 154 -7.41 3.69 11.71
CA CYS A 154 -8.68 3.10 11.26
C CYS A 154 -8.44 1.79 10.49
N MET A 155 -7.45 1.73 9.60
CA MET A 155 -7.09 0.51 8.88
C MET A 155 -6.59 -0.58 9.82
N ASN A 156 -5.67 -0.25 10.72
CA ASN A 156 -5.15 -1.20 11.71
C ASN A 156 -6.27 -1.75 12.62
N LYS A 157 -7.20 -0.88 13.04
CA LYS A 157 -8.38 -1.28 13.79
C LYS A 157 -9.25 -2.25 12.99
N ARG A 158 -9.52 -1.93 11.72
CA ARG A 158 -10.31 -2.80 10.82
C ARG A 158 -9.65 -4.15 10.62
N ILE A 159 -8.34 -4.19 10.35
CA ILE A 159 -7.59 -5.44 10.23
C ILE A 159 -7.75 -6.28 11.50
N LYS A 160 -7.56 -5.67 12.65
CA LYS A 160 -7.67 -6.34 13.94
C LYS A 160 -9.08 -6.89 14.20
N GLU A 161 -10.11 -6.08 13.98
CA GLU A 161 -11.48 -6.40 14.41
C GLU A 161 -12.25 -7.20 13.36
N GLN A 162 -12.00 -6.99 12.08
CA GLN A 162 -12.80 -7.59 10.99
C GLN A 162 -12.03 -8.64 10.19
N VAL A 163 -10.75 -8.41 9.90
CA VAL A 163 -9.96 -9.36 9.11
C VAL A 163 -9.44 -10.48 10.00
N ILE A 164 -8.83 -10.16 11.10
CA ILE A 164 -8.36 -11.16 12.11
C ILE A 164 -9.53 -11.61 12.97
N GLY A 165 -10.27 -10.65 13.58
CA GLY A 165 -11.45 -10.93 14.38
C GLY A 165 -11.22 -11.99 15.46
N ASP A 166 -12.06 -13.01 15.46
CA ASP A 166 -12.03 -14.16 16.38
C ASP A 166 -11.16 -15.35 15.89
N LYS A 167 -10.57 -15.24 14.68
CA LYS A 167 -9.75 -16.30 14.07
C LYS A 167 -8.62 -16.79 15.01
N ALA A 168 -8.07 -15.90 15.83
CA ALA A 168 -7.05 -16.24 16.80
C ALA A 168 -7.55 -17.23 17.89
N GLN A 169 -8.85 -17.21 18.19
CA GLN A 169 -9.45 -18.12 19.19
C GLN A 169 -9.66 -19.52 18.62
N HIS A 170 -9.80 -19.64 17.30
CA HIS A 170 -10.05 -20.87 16.56
C HIS A 170 -8.85 -21.32 15.73
N ALA A 171 -7.68 -20.72 15.96
CA ALA A 171 -6.49 -20.96 15.13
C ALA A 171 -6.05 -22.44 15.07
N ALA A 172 -6.31 -23.21 16.13
CA ALA A 172 -5.97 -24.64 16.17
C ALA A 172 -6.80 -25.51 15.21
N ASP A 173 -7.92 -25.00 14.72
CA ASP A 173 -8.83 -25.73 13.83
C ASP A 173 -8.39 -25.65 12.36
N TYR A 174 -7.39 -24.83 12.05
CA TYR A 174 -6.98 -24.52 10.70
C TYR A 174 -5.49 -24.76 10.48
N THR A 175 -5.17 -25.25 9.29
CA THR A 175 -3.78 -25.51 8.91
C THR A 175 -3.37 -24.78 7.62
N LYS A 176 -4.31 -24.14 6.95
CA LYS A 176 -4.10 -23.41 5.71
C LYS A 176 -4.68 -22.01 5.81
N CYS A 177 -4.14 -21.08 5.02
CA CYS A 177 -4.76 -19.78 4.85
C CYS A 177 -4.60 -19.27 3.42
N HIS A 178 -5.62 -18.55 2.96
CA HIS A 178 -5.52 -17.62 1.85
C HIS A 178 -5.32 -16.21 2.39
N PHE A 179 -4.41 -15.45 1.80
CA PHE A 179 -4.17 -14.08 2.24
C PHE A 179 -3.89 -13.12 1.09
N CYS A 180 -4.30 -11.88 1.30
CA CYS A 180 -3.80 -10.70 0.61
C CYS A 180 -3.45 -9.66 1.67
N GLY A 181 -2.22 -9.14 1.67
CA GLY A 181 -1.78 -8.23 2.72
C GLY A 181 -0.53 -7.45 2.36
N SER A 182 -0.28 -6.43 3.15
CA SER A 182 0.87 -5.55 3.00
C SER A 182 2.07 -6.04 3.81
N ILE A 183 3.23 -5.82 3.23
CA ILE A 183 4.54 -6.01 3.84
C ILE A 183 5.39 -4.78 3.64
N GLU A 184 6.46 -4.66 4.41
CA GLU A 184 7.51 -3.67 4.15
C GLU A 184 8.88 -4.32 4.07
N VAL A 185 9.73 -3.79 3.17
CA VAL A 185 11.08 -4.28 2.90
C VAL A 185 12.03 -3.09 2.84
N LYS A 186 13.26 -3.28 3.31
CA LYS A 186 14.31 -2.26 3.18
C LYS A 186 14.59 -1.93 1.71
N PRO A 187 14.89 -0.67 1.37
CA PRO A 187 15.06 -0.23 -0.02
C PRO A 187 16.18 -0.95 -0.78
N ASP A 188 17.20 -1.41 -0.06
CA ASP A 188 18.39 -2.08 -0.56
C ASP A 188 18.35 -3.61 -0.43
N ALA A 189 17.26 -4.16 0.11
CA ALA A 189 17.12 -5.59 0.31
C ALA A 189 17.06 -6.32 -1.04
N LYS A 190 17.86 -7.37 -1.16
CA LYS A 190 17.83 -8.32 -2.27
C LYS A 190 17.27 -9.68 -1.85
N THR A 191 17.21 -9.92 -0.55
CA THR A 191 16.68 -11.13 0.05
C THR A 191 15.93 -10.77 1.31
N VAL A 192 14.95 -11.58 1.68
CA VAL A 192 14.20 -11.47 2.92
C VAL A 192 14.02 -12.86 3.51
N GLU A 193 14.15 -12.98 4.83
CA GLU A 193 13.97 -14.24 5.55
C GLU A 193 12.70 -14.21 6.43
N HIS A 194 12.37 -13.03 6.93
CA HIS A 194 11.22 -12.82 7.80
C HIS A 194 10.42 -11.61 7.32
N LEU A 195 9.11 -11.77 7.20
CA LEU A 195 8.18 -10.71 6.83
C LEU A 195 7.02 -10.61 7.82
N THR A 196 6.66 -9.39 8.20
CA THR A 196 5.42 -9.12 8.90
C THR A 196 4.36 -8.75 7.88
N LEU A 197 3.26 -9.50 7.86
CA LEU A 197 2.13 -9.31 6.96
C LEU A 197 0.98 -8.64 7.71
N TYR A 198 0.48 -7.53 7.18
CA TYR A 198 -0.73 -6.86 7.64
C TYR A 198 -1.85 -7.14 6.64
N PRO A 199 -2.77 -8.07 6.95
CA PRO A 199 -3.68 -8.59 5.94
C PRO A 199 -4.87 -7.68 5.69
N TYR A 200 -5.25 -7.56 4.43
CA TYR A 200 -6.54 -7.04 3.98
C TYR A 200 -7.57 -8.17 3.85
N ILE A 201 -7.09 -9.35 3.46
CA ILE A 201 -7.83 -10.61 3.40
C ILE A 201 -7.00 -11.65 4.16
N PHE A 202 -7.66 -12.42 5.03
CA PHE A 202 -7.04 -13.53 5.76
C PHE A 202 -8.10 -14.57 6.04
N GLU A 203 -8.14 -15.62 5.24
CA GLU A 203 -9.12 -16.69 5.30
C GLU A 203 -8.43 -17.96 5.72
N LEU A 204 -8.78 -18.45 6.90
CA LEU A 204 -8.29 -19.71 7.45
C LEU A 204 -9.11 -20.87 6.90
N GLN A 205 -8.43 -21.99 6.57
CA GLN A 205 -8.99 -23.18 5.93
C GLN A 205 -8.51 -24.47 6.61
#